data_e5b25c7992c6c25e03c50fe974bf5e52
#
_entry.id   e5b25c7992c6c25e03c50fe974bf5e52
#
_cell.length_a   1.000
_cell.length_b   1.000
_cell.length_c   1.000
_cell.angle_alpha   90.00
_cell.angle_beta   90.00
_cell.angle_gamma   90.00
#
_symmetry.space_group_name_H-M   'P 1'
#
loop_
_entity.id
_entity.type
_entity.pdbx_description
1 polymer ?
#
loop_
_entity_poly.entity_id
_entity_poly.type
_entity_poly.pdbx_seq_one_letter_code
_entity_poly.pdbx_strand_id
1 'polypeptide(L)'
;MKQIKDIIWTRLLPEKDRMIDAREWTKHGGKWIVFDSEERIVDLAGKLGPHIDRGEIESAKYWNGDPSAVNVYSLDRDRMKTREILKQLGARYVLVWEYDYAWDKNLRAPLTFAYSWFSKFRTILQSRGIAGTARLARDVLRPEPGAERTRIETRGRQDAGNKKGNGHL
;
A
#
# COMPACT_ATOMS: atom_id res chain seq x y z
N MET A 1 3.37 15.94 4.37
CA MET A 1 2.65 14.68 4.05
C MET A 1 1.19 14.97 3.73
N LYS A 2 0.69 14.50 2.58
CA LYS A 2 -0.73 14.58 2.18
C LYS A 2 -1.50 13.39 2.73
N GLN A 3 -2.70 13.62 3.27
CA GLN A 3 -3.62 12.56 3.66
C GLN A 3 -4.84 12.55 2.74
N ILE A 4 -5.17 11.38 2.20
CA ILE A 4 -6.36 11.17 1.38
C ILE A 4 -7.19 10.07 2.03
N LYS A 5 -8.36 10.45 2.56
CA LYS A 5 -9.27 9.52 3.24
C LYS A 5 -10.40 9.13 2.30
N ASP A 6 -10.63 7.84 2.14
CA ASP A 6 -11.83 7.26 1.54
C ASP A 6 -12.62 6.45 2.60
N ILE A 7 -13.66 5.74 2.17
CA ILE A 7 -14.53 4.98 3.08
C ILE A 7 -13.76 3.86 3.80
N ILE A 8 -12.77 3.27 3.14
CA ILE A 8 -12.07 2.06 3.61
C ILE A 8 -10.66 2.40 4.10
N TRP A 9 -9.96 3.29 3.42
CA TRP A 9 -8.55 3.56 3.63
C TRP A 9 -8.25 5.04 3.84
N THR A 10 -7.30 5.31 4.70
CA THR A 10 -6.59 6.60 4.73
C THR A 10 -5.19 6.39 4.15
N ARG A 11 -4.88 7.11 3.08
CA ARG A 11 -3.58 7.06 2.38
C ARG A 11 -2.69 8.21 2.85
N LEU A 12 -1.42 7.90 3.07
CA LEU A 12 -0.38 8.83 3.46
C LEU A 12 0.63 8.92 2.30
N LEU A 13 0.72 10.08 1.70
CA LEU A 13 1.55 10.33 0.53
C LEU A 13 2.56 11.45 0.84
N PRO A 14 3.73 11.48 0.19
CA PRO A 14 4.66 12.57 0.34
C PRO A 14 4.06 13.90 -0.11
N GLU A 15 4.46 15.01 0.51
CA GLU A 15 4.02 16.35 0.14
C GLU A 15 4.40 16.69 -1.30
N LYS A 16 5.64 16.37 -1.66
CA LYS A 16 6.15 16.48 -3.04
C LYS A 16 6.04 15.14 -3.72
N ASP A 17 5.37 15.13 -4.87
CA ASP A 17 5.25 13.90 -5.68
C ASP A 17 6.64 13.40 -6.05
N ARG A 18 6.92 12.13 -5.72
CA ARG A 18 8.10 11.41 -6.14
C ARG A 18 7.70 10.39 -7.19
N MET A 19 8.42 10.41 -8.30
CA MET A 19 8.20 9.42 -9.35
C MET A 19 9.08 8.21 -9.05
N ILE A 20 8.44 7.11 -8.66
CA ILE A 20 9.09 5.80 -8.68
C ILE A 20 8.88 5.22 -10.07
N ASP A 21 9.93 4.64 -10.64
CA ASP A 21 9.79 3.92 -11.89
C ASP A 21 8.80 2.75 -11.70
N ALA A 22 7.74 2.75 -12.50
CA ALA A 22 6.71 1.73 -12.44
C ALA A 22 7.26 0.30 -12.67
N ARG A 23 8.31 0.15 -13.49
CA ARG A 23 8.98 -1.14 -13.71
C ARG A 23 9.75 -1.59 -12.48
N GLU A 24 10.44 -0.66 -11.82
CA GLU A 24 11.15 -0.93 -10.56
C GLU A 24 10.14 -1.32 -9.48
N TRP A 25 9.04 -0.57 -9.35
CA TRP A 25 7.99 -0.89 -8.38
C TRP A 25 7.38 -2.27 -8.62
N THR A 26 7.06 -2.61 -9.86
CA THR A 26 6.48 -3.92 -10.20
C THR A 26 7.38 -5.09 -9.77
N LYS A 27 8.70 -4.92 -9.85
CA LYS A 27 9.67 -5.98 -9.50
C LYS A 27 10.08 -5.99 -8.04
N HIS A 28 10.14 -4.83 -7.41
CA HIS A 28 10.80 -4.62 -6.13
C HIS A 28 9.91 -3.94 -5.08
N GLY A 29 8.75 -3.44 -5.47
CA GLY A 29 7.80 -2.79 -4.57
C GLY A 29 7.11 -3.78 -3.64
N GLY A 30 6.99 -3.40 -2.38
CA GLY A 30 6.30 -4.21 -1.38
C GLY A 30 5.92 -3.38 -0.17
N LYS A 31 5.43 -4.07 0.86
CA LYS A 31 4.92 -3.42 2.07
C LYS A 31 5.17 -4.24 3.31
N TRP A 32 5.46 -3.55 4.41
CA TRP A 32 5.27 -4.08 5.75
C TRP A 32 3.83 -3.89 6.18
N ILE A 33 3.27 -4.88 6.86
CA ILE A 33 1.91 -4.84 7.40
C ILE A 33 2.00 -4.92 8.91
N VAL A 34 1.40 -3.93 9.58
CA VAL A 34 1.29 -3.87 11.04
C VAL A 34 -0.18 -3.90 11.40
N PHE A 35 -0.57 -4.82 12.28
CA PHE A 35 -1.94 -4.97 12.80
C PHE A 35 -1.98 -4.48 14.25
N ASP A 36 -2.92 -3.60 14.58
CA ASP A 36 -3.17 -3.15 15.96
C ASP A 36 -4.58 -2.54 16.07
N SER A 37 -4.94 -1.99 17.25
CA SER A 37 -6.15 -1.18 17.39
C SER A 37 -6.12 0.05 16.49
N GLU A 38 -7.29 0.59 16.14
CA GLU A 38 -7.40 1.79 15.29
C GLU A 38 -6.60 2.96 15.88
N GLU A 39 -6.74 3.22 17.18
CA GLU A 39 -6.05 4.30 17.88
C GLU A 39 -4.52 4.22 17.71
N ARG A 40 -3.93 3.02 17.88
CA ARG A 40 -2.49 2.82 17.72
C ARG A 40 -2.03 2.93 16.29
N ILE A 41 -2.83 2.46 15.35
CA ILE A 41 -2.53 2.59 13.92
C ILE A 41 -2.59 4.05 13.49
N VAL A 42 -3.56 4.83 13.96
CA VAL A 42 -3.64 6.28 13.68
C VAL A 42 -2.45 7.03 14.29
N ASP A 43 -2.06 6.73 15.53
CA ASP A 43 -0.87 7.32 16.16
C ASP A 43 0.41 6.98 15.38
N LEU A 44 0.60 5.70 15.02
CA LEU A 44 1.73 5.26 14.21
C LEU A 44 1.73 5.94 12.83
N ALA A 45 0.57 6.05 12.19
CA ALA A 45 0.40 6.70 10.91
C ALA A 45 0.82 8.19 10.95
N GLY A 46 0.46 8.90 12.02
CA GLY A 46 0.91 10.28 12.25
C GLY A 46 2.42 10.41 12.34
N LYS A 47 3.09 9.47 13.00
CA LYS A 47 4.55 9.43 13.17
C LYS A 47 5.30 9.05 11.88
N LEU A 48 4.64 8.42 10.92
CA LEU A 48 5.25 8.08 9.61
C LEU A 48 5.47 9.32 8.72
N GLY A 49 4.74 10.39 8.93
CA GLY A 49 4.76 11.58 8.06
C GLY A 49 6.16 12.12 7.75
N PRO A 50 7.00 12.44 8.76
CA PRO A 50 8.36 12.93 8.51
C PRO A 50 9.22 11.95 7.71
N HIS A 51 9.08 10.65 7.91
CA HIS A 51 9.81 9.61 7.18
C HIS A 51 9.36 9.52 5.72
N ILE A 52 8.05 9.67 5.47
CA ILE A 52 7.51 9.74 4.11
C ILE A 52 8.01 10.98 3.38
N ASP A 53 8.00 12.15 4.02
CA ASP A 53 8.44 13.40 3.39
C ASP A 53 9.95 13.42 3.09
N ARG A 54 10.78 12.77 3.93
CA ARG A 54 12.22 12.60 3.67
C ARG A 54 12.56 11.51 2.65
N GLY A 55 11.60 10.67 2.24
CA GLY A 55 11.85 9.58 1.31
C GLY A 55 12.48 8.32 1.91
N GLU A 56 12.39 8.18 3.21
CA GLU A 56 12.82 6.97 3.91
C GLU A 56 11.76 5.87 3.80
N ILE A 57 10.51 6.27 3.55
CA ILE A 57 9.33 5.45 3.28
C ILE A 57 8.64 6.05 2.07
N GLU A 58 8.18 5.22 1.16
CA GLU A 58 7.56 5.69 -0.07
C GLU A 58 6.15 6.25 0.16
N SER A 59 5.34 5.50 0.88
CA SER A 59 3.98 5.87 1.25
C SER A 59 3.45 4.92 2.31
N ALA A 60 2.28 5.22 2.85
CA ALA A 60 1.55 4.27 3.68
C ALA A 60 0.05 4.37 3.43
N LYS A 61 -0.70 3.36 3.86
CA LYS A 61 -2.16 3.45 3.99
C LYS A 61 -2.61 2.62 5.18
N TYR A 62 -3.64 3.09 5.86
CA TYR A 62 -4.23 2.33 6.95
C TYR A 62 -5.73 2.17 6.79
N TRP A 63 -6.24 1.11 7.38
CA TRP A 63 -7.65 0.74 7.37
C TRP A 63 -8.43 1.63 8.35
N ASN A 64 -9.57 2.18 7.89
CA ASN A 64 -10.50 2.95 8.71
C ASN A 64 -11.46 1.99 9.46
N GLY A 65 -11.02 1.42 10.57
CA GLY A 65 -11.83 0.49 11.39
C GLY A 65 -11.03 -0.09 12.54
N ASP A 66 -11.72 -0.67 13.53
CA ASP A 66 -11.11 -1.31 14.68
C ASP A 66 -11.46 -2.80 14.75
N PRO A 67 -10.48 -3.71 14.82
CA PRO A 67 -9.04 -3.49 14.73
C PRO A 67 -8.60 -3.02 13.34
N SER A 68 -7.44 -2.37 13.25
CA SER A 68 -6.91 -1.77 12.04
C SER A 68 -5.62 -2.43 11.58
N ALA A 69 -5.16 -2.02 10.41
CA ALA A 69 -3.85 -2.37 9.88
C ALA A 69 -3.27 -1.22 9.07
N VAL A 70 -1.97 -0.99 9.19
CA VAL A 70 -1.24 -0.08 8.31
C VAL A 70 -0.31 -0.86 7.38
N ASN A 71 -0.37 -0.53 6.10
CA ASN A 71 0.54 -0.99 5.06
C ASN A 71 1.56 0.12 4.82
N VAL A 72 2.83 -0.17 5.02
CA VAL A 72 3.94 0.78 4.85
C VAL A 72 4.80 0.32 3.68
N TYR A 73 4.83 1.13 2.63
CA TYR A 73 5.38 0.79 1.34
C TYR A 73 6.85 1.21 1.21
N SER A 74 7.67 0.32 0.67
CA SER A 74 9.06 0.58 0.29
C SER A 74 9.52 -0.38 -0.80
N LEU A 75 10.69 -0.12 -1.38
CA LEU A 75 11.38 -1.10 -2.21
C LEU A 75 12.01 -2.20 -1.34
N ASP A 76 12.19 -3.40 -1.89
CA ASP A 76 12.73 -4.56 -1.16
C ASP A 76 14.16 -4.31 -0.64
N ARG A 77 14.97 -3.49 -1.34
CA ARG A 77 16.30 -3.09 -0.88
C ARG A 77 16.26 -2.27 0.42
N ASP A 78 15.19 -1.52 0.64
CA ASP A 78 15.01 -0.64 1.81
C ASP A 78 14.13 -1.29 2.89
N ARG A 79 13.66 -2.51 2.68
CA ARG A 79 12.70 -3.19 3.56
C ARG A 79 13.16 -3.27 5.02
N MET A 80 14.46 -3.54 5.24
CA MET A 80 14.98 -3.66 6.61
C MET A 80 15.10 -2.31 7.30
N LYS A 81 15.50 -1.26 6.57
CA LYS A 81 15.50 0.12 7.07
C LYS A 81 14.08 0.55 7.47
N THR A 82 13.10 0.30 6.60
CA THR A 82 11.68 0.57 6.88
C THR A 82 11.18 -0.18 8.12
N ARG A 83 11.59 -1.44 8.28
CA ARG A 83 11.24 -2.23 9.48
C ARG A 83 11.79 -1.62 10.76
N GLU A 84 13.05 -1.18 10.75
CA GLU A 84 13.66 -0.56 11.92
C GLU A 84 13.00 0.79 12.27
N ILE A 85 12.64 1.60 11.28
CA ILE A 85 11.83 2.81 11.48
C ILE A 85 10.52 2.45 12.18
N LEU A 86 9.77 1.45 11.68
CA LEU A 86 8.52 1.02 12.28
C LEU A 86 8.67 0.58 13.74
N LYS A 87 9.73 -0.15 14.08
CA LYS A 87 10.03 -0.53 15.46
C LYS A 87 10.33 0.68 16.34
N GLN A 88 11.15 1.61 15.86
CA GLN A 88 11.48 2.85 16.58
C GLN A 88 10.25 3.71 16.85
N LEU A 89 9.28 3.70 15.93
CA LEU A 89 8.00 4.38 16.08
C LEU A 89 7.00 3.63 16.96
N GLY A 90 7.39 2.47 17.52
CA GLY A 90 6.58 1.72 18.49
C GLY A 90 5.67 0.65 17.88
N ALA A 91 5.86 0.27 16.62
CA ALA A 91 5.14 -0.85 16.04
C ALA A 91 5.54 -2.16 16.72
N ARG A 92 4.56 -2.83 17.37
CA ARG A 92 4.84 -4.01 18.19
C ARG A 92 5.10 -5.27 17.37
N TYR A 93 4.39 -5.43 16.25
CA TYR A 93 4.39 -6.65 15.43
C TYR A 93 4.63 -6.32 13.95
N VAL A 94 5.90 -6.07 13.59
CA VAL A 94 6.31 -5.83 12.21
C VAL A 94 6.88 -7.13 11.65
N LEU A 95 6.02 -8.08 11.32
CA LEU A 95 6.45 -9.43 10.96
C LEU A 95 6.19 -9.81 9.50
N VAL A 96 5.34 -9.07 8.80
CA VAL A 96 4.88 -9.48 7.49
C VAL A 96 5.34 -8.49 6.43
N TRP A 97 6.20 -8.98 5.55
CA TRP A 97 6.54 -8.30 4.30
C TRP A 97 5.87 -9.00 3.12
N GLU A 98 5.24 -8.23 2.24
CA GLU A 98 4.66 -8.73 1.00
C GLU A 98 5.07 -7.86 -0.19
N TYR A 99 5.42 -8.50 -1.30
CA TYR A 99 5.53 -7.81 -2.59
C TYR A 99 4.14 -7.48 -3.14
N ASP A 100 3.98 -6.30 -3.73
CA ASP A 100 2.69 -5.87 -4.27
C ASP A 100 2.33 -6.61 -5.57
N TYR A 101 3.28 -6.75 -6.48
CA TYR A 101 3.08 -7.34 -7.80
C TYR A 101 3.90 -8.61 -8.05
N ALA A 102 5.07 -8.73 -7.46
CA ALA A 102 5.93 -9.92 -7.63
C ALA A 102 5.45 -11.09 -6.76
N TRP A 103 4.29 -11.65 -7.06
CA TRP A 103 3.64 -12.71 -6.28
C TRP A 103 4.44 -13.99 -6.17
N ASP A 104 5.24 -14.32 -7.19
CA ASP A 104 6.18 -15.44 -7.16
C ASP A 104 7.17 -15.35 -6.01
N LYS A 105 7.60 -14.13 -5.66
CA LYS A 105 8.49 -13.90 -4.51
C LYS A 105 7.77 -14.12 -3.17
N ASN A 106 6.47 -13.80 -3.08
CA ASN A 106 5.68 -14.07 -1.87
C ASN A 106 5.55 -15.57 -1.62
N LEU A 107 5.38 -16.35 -2.67
CA LEU A 107 5.24 -17.81 -2.59
C LEU A 107 6.53 -18.52 -2.11
N ARG A 108 7.69 -17.86 -2.20
CA ARG A 108 8.96 -18.39 -1.65
C ARG A 108 9.00 -18.41 -0.12
N ALA A 109 8.09 -17.70 0.55
CA ALA A 109 7.93 -17.71 2.00
C ALA A 109 6.48 -18.10 2.39
N PRO A 110 6.03 -19.33 2.11
CA PRO A 110 4.63 -19.73 2.17
C PRO A 110 4.01 -19.57 3.55
N LEU A 111 4.76 -19.83 4.62
CA LEU A 111 4.26 -19.67 6.00
C LEU A 111 4.00 -18.19 6.34
N THR A 112 4.90 -17.29 5.96
CA THR A 112 4.73 -15.85 6.17
C THR A 112 3.55 -15.33 5.36
N PHE A 113 3.41 -15.81 4.14
CA PHE A 113 2.29 -15.45 3.26
C PHE A 113 0.94 -15.93 3.83
N ALA A 114 0.86 -17.19 4.26
CA ALA A 114 -0.35 -17.75 4.88
C ALA A 114 -0.71 -17.01 6.19
N TYR A 115 0.28 -16.69 7.02
CA TYR A 115 0.09 -15.89 8.23
C TYR A 115 -0.46 -14.49 7.92
N SER A 116 0.06 -13.83 6.89
CA SER A 116 -0.44 -12.53 6.45
C SER A 116 -1.91 -12.59 6.05
N TRP A 117 -2.28 -13.56 5.22
CA TRP A 117 -3.67 -13.75 4.80
C TRP A 117 -4.60 -14.04 5.97
N PHE A 118 -4.20 -14.91 6.88
CA PHE A 118 -4.97 -15.21 8.08
C PHE A 118 -5.16 -13.95 8.95
N SER A 119 -4.10 -13.18 9.17
CA SER A 119 -4.15 -11.94 9.97
C SER A 119 -5.07 -10.89 9.33
N LYS A 120 -5.00 -10.72 8.00
CA LYS A 120 -5.91 -9.85 7.26
C LYS A 120 -7.36 -10.27 7.42
N PHE A 121 -7.64 -11.56 7.19
CA PHE A 121 -9.00 -12.11 7.31
C PHE A 121 -9.55 -11.92 8.73
N ARG A 122 -8.74 -12.25 9.75
CA ARG A 122 -9.12 -12.05 11.14
C ARG A 122 -9.43 -10.58 11.45
N THR A 123 -8.58 -9.65 11.01
CA THR A 123 -8.77 -8.21 11.21
C THR A 123 -10.07 -7.72 10.56
N ILE A 124 -10.33 -8.12 9.32
CA ILE A 124 -11.57 -7.78 8.61
C ILE A 124 -12.80 -8.34 9.32
N LEU A 125 -12.73 -9.61 9.74
CA LEU A 125 -13.84 -10.27 10.42
C LEU A 125 -14.15 -9.59 11.76
N GLN A 126 -13.13 -9.24 12.53
CA GLN A 126 -13.30 -8.56 13.82
C GLN A 126 -13.85 -7.14 13.67
N SER A 127 -13.37 -6.39 12.66
CA SER A 127 -13.79 -5.00 12.45
C SER A 127 -15.17 -4.85 11.79
N ARG A 128 -15.60 -5.78 10.96
CA ARG A 128 -16.83 -5.66 10.15
C ARG A 128 -17.87 -6.73 10.43
N GLY A 129 -17.54 -7.72 11.24
CA GLY A 129 -18.40 -8.88 11.47
C GLY A 129 -18.58 -9.75 10.22
N ILE A 130 -19.36 -10.82 10.33
CA ILE A 130 -19.57 -11.80 9.25
C ILE A 130 -20.24 -11.15 8.04
N ALA A 131 -21.31 -10.36 8.26
CA ALA A 131 -22.06 -9.73 7.17
C ALA A 131 -21.22 -8.69 6.40
N GLY A 132 -20.43 -7.87 7.10
CA GLY A 132 -19.52 -6.89 6.51
C GLY A 132 -18.38 -7.55 5.73
N THR A 133 -17.83 -8.64 6.25
CA THR A 133 -16.80 -9.43 5.55
C THR A 133 -17.36 -10.05 4.26
N ALA A 134 -18.58 -10.59 4.28
CA ALA A 134 -19.21 -11.15 3.10
C ALA A 134 -19.51 -10.08 2.03
N ARG A 135 -19.92 -8.87 2.43
CA ARG A 135 -20.07 -7.74 1.50
C ARG A 135 -18.75 -7.36 0.85
N LEU A 136 -17.69 -7.17 1.66
CA LEU A 136 -16.38 -6.83 1.15
C LEU A 136 -15.84 -7.90 0.18
N ALA A 137 -16.00 -9.18 0.51
CA ALA A 137 -15.61 -10.27 -0.38
C ALA A 137 -16.37 -10.21 -1.72
N ARG A 138 -17.68 -9.91 -1.68
CA ARG A 138 -18.48 -9.74 -2.89
C ARG A 138 -17.99 -8.56 -3.73
N ASP A 139 -17.68 -7.43 -3.11
CA ASP A 139 -17.23 -6.23 -3.80
C ASP A 139 -15.84 -6.42 -4.42
N VAL A 140 -14.94 -7.15 -3.74
CA VAL A 140 -13.61 -7.52 -4.26
C VAL A 140 -13.70 -8.54 -5.39
N LEU A 141 -14.65 -9.51 -5.31
CA LEU A 141 -14.84 -10.55 -6.33
C LEU A 141 -15.66 -10.06 -7.54
N ARG A 142 -16.32 -8.92 -7.43
CA ARG A 142 -16.98 -8.21 -8.54
C ARG A 142 -16.27 -6.90 -8.79
N PRO A 143 -15.06 -6.91 -9.39
CA PRO A 143 -14.40 -5.68 -9.76
C PRO A 143 -15.28 -4.94 -10.75
N GLU A 144 -15.69 -3.71 -10.43
CA GLU A 144 -16.27 -2.84 -11.42
C GLU A 144 -15.29 -2.67 -12.58
N PRO A 145 -15.68 -2.96 -13.82
CA PRO A 145 -14.77 -2.78 -14.95
C PRO A 145 -14.58 -1.29 -15.15
N GLY A 146 -13.46 -0.73 -14.70
CA GLY A 146 -13.09 0.63 -15.07
C GLY A 146 -12.26 1.49 -14.12
N ALA A 147 -12.23 1.24 -12.82
CA ALA A 147 -11.70 2.23 -11.87
C ALA A 147 -10.17 2.34 -11.76
N GLU A 148 -9.42 1.29 -12.09
CA GLU A 148 -7.95 1.32 -11.97
C GLU A 148 -7.17 1.37 -13.30
N ARG A 149 -7.78 0.96 -14.43
CA ARG A 149 -7.13 1.04 -15.74
C ARG A 149 -6.98 2.46 -16.27
N THR A 150 -7.87 3.39 -15.89
CA THR A 150 -7.93 4.75 -16.46
C THR A 150 -6.74 5.62 -16.06
N ARG A 151 -6.03 5.32 -14.97
CA ARG A 151 -4.94 6.18 -14.49
C ARG A 151 -3.56 5.85 -15.09
N ILE A 152 -3.39 4.64 -15.57
CA ILE A 152 -2.14 4.21 -16.24
C ILE A 152 -2.22 4.45 -17.75
N GLU A 153 -3.41 4.30 -18.37
CA GLU A 153 -3.58 4.48 -19.83
C GLU A 153 -3.64 5.94 -20.26
N THR A 154 -4.14 6.87 -19.42
CA THR A 154 -4.20 8.30 -19.78
C THR A 154 -2.84 8.97 -19.84
N ARG A 155 -1.81 8.48 -19.15
CA ARG A 155 -0.44 9.03 -19.23
C ARG A 155 0.35 8.48 -20.44
N GLY A 156 0.11 7.28 -20.87
CA GLY A 156 0.77 6.70 -22.06
C GLY A 156 0.31 7.29 -23.42
N ARG A 157 -0.87 7.92 -23.46
CA ARG A 157 -1.42 8.50 -24.69
C ARG A 157 -1.04 9.96 -24.92
N GLN A 158 -0.70 10.72 -23.89
CA GLN A 158 -0.25 12.10 -24.04
C GLN A 158 1.18 12.21 -24.57
N ASP A 159 2.05 11.25 -24.27
CA ASP A 159 3.44 11.26 -24.76
C ASP A 159 3.60 10.75 -26.20
N ALA A 160 2.61 10.03 -26.73
CA ALA A 160 2.62 9.55 -28.11
C ALA A 160 2.10 10.58 -29.13
N GLY A 161 1.34 11.58 -28.67
CA GLY A 161 0.74 12.61 -29.54
C GLY A 161 1.67 13.76 -29.91
N ASN A 162 2.76 13.95 -29.19
CA ASN A 162 3.62 15.14 -29.37
C ASN A 162 4.89 14.91 -30.21
N LYS A 163 5.00 13.75 -30.87
CA LYS A 163 6.12 13.42 -31.78
C LYS A 163 5.78 13.42 -33.27
N LYS A 164 4.60 13.89 -33.67
CA LYS A 164 4.23 14.05 -35.08
C LYS A 164 3.89 15.50 -35.43
N GLY A 165 4.88 16.35 -35.51
CA GLY A 165 4.64 17.74 -35.97
C GLY A 165 5.89 18.58 -35.93
N ASN A 166 6.93 18.22 -36.66
CA ASN A 166 7.91 19.16 -37.20
C ASN A 166 8.78 18.43 -38.22
N GLY A 167 8.25 18.38 -39.42
CA GLY A 167 9.00 18.05 -40.62
C GLY A 167 8.27 18.68 -41.78
N HIS A 168 8.67 19.90 -42.10
CA HIS A 168 8.62 20.53 -43.43
C HIS A 168 8.75 22.05 -43.26
N LEU A 169 9.89 22.53 -43.52
CA LEU A 169 10.35 23.50 -44.54
C LEU A 169 11.76 23.90 -44.18
#